data_6bf871ace8d3bae22681918c7be866a2
#
_entry.id   6bf871ace8d3bae22681918c7be866a2
#
_cell.length_a   1.000
_cell.length_b   1.000
_cell.length_c   1.000
_cell.angle_alpha   90.00
_cell.angle_beta   90.00
_cell.angle_gamma   90.00
#
_symmetry.space_group_name_H-M   'P 1'
#
loop_
_entity.id
_entity.type
_entity.pdbx_description
1 polymer ?
#
loop_
_entity_poly.entity_id
_entity_poly.type
_entity_poly.pdbx_seq_one_letter_code
_entity_poly.pdbx_strand_id
1 'polypeptide(L)'
;MVRIFTAFFIMAFLASCGGSRYSSNNASGARASASSTTLYASGPIASACRAAGRKEASRARCGCVQAVANRSLSSSEQQRGVPFFNNPQRAQDLRQSDNASNVRFWRKWKEFGTQAGRMCT
;
A
#
# COMPACT_ATOMS: atom_id res chain seq x y z
N MET A 1 45.21 1.81 -42.86
CA MET A 1 46.13 2.98 -42.64
C MET A 1 45.43 3.96 -41.72
N VAL A 2 46.17 4.30 -40.67
CA VAL A 2 46.25 5.59 -39.99
C VAL A 2 45.13 5.84 -38.93
N ARG A 3 45.44 5.58 -37.69
CA ARG A 3 46.09 6.40 -36.60
C ARG A 3 45.05 7.28 -35.92
N ILE A 4 44.80 6.93 -34.64
CA ILE A 4 45.38 7.52 -33.41
C ILE A 4 44.82 8.90 -33.12
N PHE A 5 44.25 9.07 -31.92
CA PHE A 5 44.66 9.88 -30.79
C PHE A 5 43.49 9.93 -29.81
N THR A 6 43.61 9.22 -28.70
CA THR A 6 43.99 9.75 -27.39
C THR A 6 43.41 11.10 -27.05
N ALA A 7 42.53 11.13 -26.06
CA ALA A 7 42.57 12.15 -25.04
C ALA A 7 41.90 11.66 -23.76
N PHE A 8 42.71 11.42 -22.80
CA PHE A 8 42.44 11.28 -21.39
C PHE A 8 41.74 12.54 -20.87
N PHE A 9 40.65 12.39 -20.19
CA PHE A 9 40.22 13.42 -19.25
C PHE A 9 39.71 12.75 -17.98
N ILE A 10 40.66 12.60 -17.06
CA ILE A 10 40.40 12.27 -15.66
C ILE A 10 40.00 13.59 -15.01
N MET A 11 38.77 13.68 -14.56
CA MET A 11 38.35 14.68 -13.59
C MET A 11 37.83 13.99 -12.34
N ALA A 12 38.72 13.90 -11.38
CA ALA A 12 38.44 13.60 -10.00
C ALA A 12 37.70 14.79 -9.36
N PHE A 13 36.45 14.63 -9.00
CA PHE A 13 35.77 15.51 -8.09
C PHE A 13 35.69 14.87 -6.72
N LEU A 14 36.58 15.28 -5.86
CA LEU A 14 36.54 15.12 -4.43
C LEU A 14 35.42 16.00 -3.88
N ALA A 15 34.27 15.43 -3.58
CA ALA A 15 33.24 16.13 -2.86
C ALA A 15 33.45 15.95 -1.36
N SER A 16 33.83 17.02 -0.76
CA SER A 16 34.03 17.32 0.64
C SER A 16 32.83 16.92 1.49
N CYS A 17 33.02 16.00 2.43
CA CYS A 17 32.16 15.84 3.59
C CYS A 17 32.31 17.04 4.53
N GLY A 18 31.41 18.00 4.42
CA GLY A 18 31.24 19.06 5.39
C GLY A 18 30.41 18.59 6.59
N GLY A 19 31.06 18.09 7.62
CA GLY A 19 30.44 17.86 8.92
C GLY A 19 30.23 19.21 9.64
N SER A 20 29.02 19.67 9.75
CA SER A 20 28.66 20.75 10.67
C SER A 20 27.94 20.16 11.88
N ARG A 21 28.75 19.91 12.92
CA ARG A 21 28.22 19.76 14.28
C ARG A 21 27.84 21.14 14.76
N TYR A 22 26.58 21.49 14.72
CA TYR A 22 26.06 22.60 15.45
C TYR A 22 25.27 22.09 16.65
N SER A 23 25.95 22.19 17.80
CA SER A 23 25.32 22.02 19.11
C SER A 23 24.58 23.31 19.42
N SER A 24 23.29 23.28 19.52
CA SER A 24 22.52 24.33 20.17
C SER A 24 21.35 23.70 20.93
N ASN A 25 21.48 23.83 22.24
CA ASN A 25 20.47 23.49 23.23
C ASN A 25 19.22 24.39 23.06
N ASN A 26 18.08 23.81 23.44
CA ASN A 26 16.84 24.46 23.78
C ASN A 26 15.98 25.02 22.62
N ALA A 27 15.13 24.15 22.11
CA ALA A 27 13.73 24.51 21.89
C ALA A 27 12.92 23.21 21.95
N SER A 28 12.04 23.13 22.91
CA SER A 28 10.99 22.11 22.99
C SER A 28 10.04 22.28 21.80
N GLY A 29 10.51 21.81 20.66
CA GLY A 29 9.69 21.60 19.48
C GLY A 29 9.40 20.12 19.45
N ALA A 30 8.16 19.74 19.75
CA ALA A 30 7.64 18.44 19.46
C ALA A 30 7.88 18.16 17.98
N ARG A 31 9.02 17.53 17.65
CA ARG A 31 9.13 16.82 16.39
C ARG A 31 8.05 15.76 16.46
N ALA A 32 6.94 16.03 15.81
CA ALA A 32 6.09 14.98 15.35
C ALA A 32 7.00 14.10 14.48
N SER A 33 7.59 13.09 15.10
CA SER A 33 8.04 11.91 14.39
C SER A 33 6.80 11.51 13.61
N ALA A 34 6.86 11.63 12.29
CA ALA A 34 5.94 10.95 11.43
C ALA A 34 6.20 9.47 11.71
N SER A 35 5.60 8.97 12.79
CA SER A 35 5.38 7.56 12.99
C SER A 35 4.67 7.16 11.71
N SER A 36 5.34 6.41 10.86
CA SER A 36 4.67 5.65 9.83
C SER A 36 3.73 4.74 10.60
N THR A 37 2.52 5.24 10.85
CA THR A 37 1.45 4.49 11.49
C THR A 37 1.19 3.35 10.53
N THR A 38 1.79 2.20 10.82
CA THR A 38 1.54 0.98 10.07
C THR A 38 0.03 0.79 10.12
N LEU A 39 -0.62 1.00 8.99
CA LEU A 39 -2.06 0.82 8.87
C LEU A 39 -2.38 -0.62 9.27
N TYR A 40 -3.10 -0.80 10.36
CA TYR A 40 -3.47 -2.11 10.85
C TYR A 40 -4.83 -2.05 11.52
N ALA A 41 -5.69 -2.99 11.16
CA ALA A 41 -6.95 -3.24 11.83
C ALA A 41 -7.27 -4.74 11.82
N SER A 42 -8.13 -5.16 12.75
CA SER A 42 -8.73 -6.48 12.76
C SER A 42 -10.17 -6.39 12.27
N GLY A 43 -10.67 -7.45 11.63
CA GLY A 43 -12.03 -7.48 11.14
C GLY A 43 -12.28 -8.57 10.09
N PRO A 44 -13.47 -8.58 9.49
CA PRO A 44 -13.91 -9.64 8.60
C PRO A 44 -13.05 -9.74 7.33
N ILE A 45 -12.60 -8.62 6.78
CA ILE A 45 -11.74 -8.61 5.59
C ILE A 45 -10.35 -9.18 5.91
N ALA A 46 -9.74 -8.81 7.07
CA ALA A 46 -8.46 -9.37 7.49
C ALA A 46 -8.55 -10.88 7.73
N SER A 47 -9.63 -11.34 8.33
CA SER A 47 -9.87 -12.77 8.58
C SER A 47 -10.02 -13.54 7.27
N ALA A 48 -10.83 -13.06 6.34
CA ALA A 48 -11.02 -13.66 5.02
C ALA A 48 -9.71 -13.64 4.18
N CYS A 49 -8.96 -12.56 4.23
CA CYS A 49 -7.66 -12.43 3.59
C CYS A 49 -6.67 -13.52 4.05
N ARG A 50 -6.56 -13.75 5.36
CA ARG A 50 -5.70 -14.81 5.91
C ARG A 50 -6.22 -16.22 5.57
N ALA A 51 -7.52 -16.44 5.70
CA ALA A 51 -8.14 -17.73 5.42
C ALA A 51 -8.00 -18.16 3.95
N ALA A 52 -7.87 -17.23 3.02
CA ALA A 52 -7.65 -17.51 1.61
C ALA A 52 -6.29 -18.18 1.31
N GLY A 53 -5.36 -18.21 2.26
CA GLY A 53 -4.11 -18.99 2.19
C GLY A 53 -3.14 -18.57 1.09
N ARG A 54 -3.23 -17.36 0.57
CA ARG A 54 -2.29 -16.85 -0.44
C ARG A 54 -0.93 -16.58 0.20
N LYS A 55 0.16 -16.83 -0.52
CA LYS A 55 1.54 -16.62 -0.03
C LYS A 55 1.77 -15.23 0.55
N GLU A 56 1.16 -14.23 -0.05
CA GLU A 56 1.31 -12.82 0.34
C GLU A 56 0.36 -12.37 1.46
N ALA A 57 -0.51 -13.27 1.97
CA ALA A 57 -1.51 -12.95 2.98
C ALA A 57 -0.94 -12.99 4.40
N SER A 58 0.12 -12.21 4.66
CA SER A 58 0.66 -12.05 6.00
C SER A 58 -0.34 -11.36 6.94
N ARG A 59 -0.16 -11.55 8.25
CA ARG A 59 -0.99 -10.88 9.26
C ARG A 59 -0.93 -9.35 9.12
N ALA A 60 0.26 -8.80 8.89
CA ALA A 60 0.47 -7.37 8.73
C ALA A 60 -0.23 -6.86 7.47
N ARG A 61 -0.07 -7.54 6.34
CA ARG A 61 -0.70 -7.15 5.08
C ARG A 61 -2.23 -7.23 5.14
N CYS A 62 -2.78 -8.33 5.66
CA CYS A 62 -4.23 -8.46 5.82
C CYS A 62 -4.81 -7.44 6.82
N GLY A 63 -4.06 -7.09 7.87
CA GLY A 63 -4.44 -6.02 8.80
C GLY A 63 -4.43 -4.64 8.14
N CYS A 64 -3.45 -4.36 7.28
CA CYS A 64 -3.44 -3.15 6.46
C CYS A 64 -4.65 -3.10 5.53
N VAL A 65 -4.96 -4.17 4.81
CA VAL A 65 -6.13 -4.27 3.92
C VAL A 65 -7.42 -4.01 4.69
N GLN A 66 -7.54 -4.53 5.91
CA GLN A 66 -8.69 -4.24 6.78
C GLN A 66 -8.78 -2.75 7.14
N ALA A 67 -7.65 -2.12 7.47
CA ALA A 67 -7.65 -0.69 7.79
C ALA A 67 -8.11 0.17 6.61
N VAL A 68 -7.74 -0.21 5.39
CA VAL A 68 -8.24 0.44 4.17
C VAL A 68 -9.74 0.17 4.00
N ALA A 69 -10.20 -1.07 4.21
CA ALA A 69 -11.62 -1.43 4.13
C ALA A 69 -12.48 -0.59 5.08
N ASN A 70 -12.01 -0.36 6.31
CA ASN A 70 -12.72 0.46 7.30
C ASN A 70 -12.93 1.92 6.87
N ARG A 71 -12.09 2.42 5.97
CA ARG A 71 -12.19 3.78 5.41
C ARG A 71 -13.06 3.85 4.16
N SER A 72 -13.12 2.77 3.40
CA SER A 72 -13.68 2.75 2.05
C SER A 72 -15.05 2.08 1.97
N LEU A 73 -15.33 1.16 2.89
CA LEU A 73 -16.49 0.28 2.87
C LEU A 73 -17.25 0.34 4.20
N SER A 74 -18.57 0.35 4.13
CA SER A 74 -19.41 0.14 5.31
C SER A 74 -19.28 -1.31 5.81
N SER A 75 -19.71 -1.57 7.05
CA SER A 75 -19.70 -2.92 7.63
C SER A 75 -20.47 -3.92 6.78
N SER A 76 -21.62 -3.54 6.24
CA SER A 76 -22.42 -4.39 5.34
C SER A 76 -21.72 -4.67 4.01
N GLU A 77 -21.02 -3.68 3.46
CA GLU A 77 -20.22 -3.84 2.23
C GLU A 77 -19.03 -4.76 2.46
N GLN A 78 -18.36 -4.65 3.62
CA GLN A 78 -17.29 -5.57 4.00
C GLN A 78 -17.79 -7.02 4.08
N GLN A 79 -18.91 -7.26 4.79
CA GLN A 79 -19.51 -8.59 4.90
C GLN A 79 -19.89 -9.16 3.51
N ARG A 80 -20.39 -8.31 2.64
CA ARG A 80 -20.74 -8.69 1.27
C ARG A 80 -19.53 -9.11 0.44
N GLY A 81 -18.37 -8.50 0.70
CA GLY A 81 -17.12 -8.78 0.00
C GLY A 81 -16.33 -9.98 0.53
N VAL A 82 -16.55 -10.38 1.79
CA VAL A 82 -15.85 -11.52 2.43
C VAL A 82 -15.84 -12.79 1.56
N PRO A 83 -16.95 -13.22 0.96
CA PRO A 83 -16.98 -14.43 0.13
C PRO A 83 -16.08 -14.38 -1.10
N PHE A 84 -15.66 -13.20 -1.56
CA PHE A 84 -14.83 -13.07 -2.76
C PHE A 84 -13.40 -13.58 -2.54
N PHE A 85 -12.92 -13.62 -1.30
CA PHE A 85 -11.61 -14.15 -0.97
C PHE A 85 -11.50 -15.66 -1.21
N ASN A 86 -12.57 -16.41 -0.92
CA ASN A 86 -12.62 -17.86 -1.06
C ASN A 86 -13.25 -18.31 -2.38
N ASN A 87 -14.10 -17.47 -2.97
CA ASN A 87 -14.78 -17.76 -4.22
C ASN A 87 -14.72 -16.55 -5.16
N PRO A 88 -13.63 -16.41 -5.96
CA PRO A 88 -13.47 -15.31 -6.90
C PRO A 88 -14.59 -15.24 -7.96
N GLN A 89 -15.26 -16.35 -8.26
CA GLN A 89 -16.37 -16.37 -9.22
C GLN A 89 -17.49 -15.43 -8.78
N ARG A 90 -17.79 -15.34 -7.50
CA ARG A 90 -18.81 -14.41 -6.98
C ARG A 90 -18.47 -12.94 -7.28
N ALA A 91 -17.20 -12.58 -7.31
CA ALA A 91 -16.80 -11.24 -7.71
C ALA A 91 -17.02 -11.01 -9.22
N GLN A 92 -16.79 -12.03 -10.04
CA GLN A 92 -17.06 -11.95 -11.49
C GLN A 92 -18.56 -11.84 -11.78
N ASP A 93 -19.38 -12.62 -11.10
CA ASP A 93 -20.85 -12.56 -11.24
C ASP A 93 -21.37 -11.16 -10.86
N LEU A 94 -20.83 -10.60 -9.78
CA LEU A 94 -21.17 -9.24 -9.37
C LEU A 94 -20.76 -8.20 -10.41
N ARG A 95 -19.54 -8.33 -10.96
CA ARG A 95 -18.99 -7.44 -11.98
C ARG A 95 -19.85 -7.42 -13.26
N GLN A 96 -20.44 -8.55 -13.60
CA GLN A 96 -21.25 -8.73 -14.82
C GLN A 96 -22.74 -8.41 -14.60
N SER A 97 -23.12 -8.03 -13.40
CA SER A 97 -24.51 -7.77 -13.05
C SER A 97 -24.97 -6.39 -13.51
N ASP A 98 -26.15 -6.32 -14.12
CA ASP A 98 -26.82 -5.06 -14.50
C ASP A 98 -27.65 -4.44 -13.36
N ASN A 99 -27.75 -5.12 -12.23
CA ASN A 99 -28.47 -4.59 -11.08
C ASN A 99 -27.78 -3.35 -10.51
N ALA A 100 -28.51 -2.26 -10.39
CA ALA A 100 -27.96 -0.97 -9.95
C ALA A 100 -27.25 -1.03 -8.58
N SER A 101 -27.72 -1.84 -7.63
CA SER A 101 -27.09 -2.05 -6.33
C SER A 101 -25.76 -2.77 -6.47
N ASN A 102 -25.70 -3.80 -7.33
CA ASN A 102 -24.48 -4.54 -7.61
C ASN A 102 -23.44 -3.68 -8.31
N VAL A 103 -23.87 -2.87 -9.29
CA VAL A 103 -22.99 -1.93 -10.00
C VAL A 103 -22.36 -0.92 -9.03
N ARG A 104 -23.16 -0.35 -8.13
CA ARG A 104 -22.65 0.61 -7.12
C ARG A 104 -21.66 -0.05 -6.17
N PHE A 105 -21.99 -1.24 -5.66
CA PHE A 105 -21.09 -1.97 -4.76
C PHE A 105 -19.81 -2.39 -5.48
N TRP A 106 -19.90 -2.90 -6.71
CA TRP A 106 -18.70 -3.27 -7.50
C TRP A 106 -17.75 -2.09 -7.69
N ARG A 107 -18.26 -0.90 -7.96
CA ARG A 107 -17.43 0.31 -8.08
C ARG A 107 -16.65 0.60 -6.79
N LYS A 108 -17.32 0.58 -5.64
CA LYS A 108 -16.68 0.76 -4.33
C LYS A 108 -15.68 -0.35 -4.01
N TRP A 109 -16.02 -1.58 -4.30
CA TRP A 109 -15.15 -2.73 -4.09
C TRP A 109 -13.87 -2.64 -4.93
N LYS A 110 -13.98 -2.26 -6.17
CA LYS A 110 -12.84 -2.02 -7.07
C LYS A 110 -11.96 -0.88 -6.57
N GLU A 111 -12.54 0.22 -6.13
CA GLU A 111 -11.80 1.36 -5.56
C GLU A 111 -11.06 0.96 -4.29
N PHE A 112 -11.71 0.26 -3.38
CA PHE A 112 -11.09 -0.32 -2.20
C PHE A 112 -9.89 -1.21 -2.58
N GLY A 113 -10.04 -2.13 -3.52
CA GLY A 113 -8.95 -2.99 -3.99
C GLY A 113 -7.76 -2.21 -4.56
N THR A 114 -8.02 -1.14 -5.31
CA THR A 114 -6.99 -0.25 -5.84
C THR A 114 -6.24 0.47 -4.72
N GLN A 115 -6.94 0.99 -3.72
CA GLN A 115 -6.33 1.66 -2.58
C GLN A 115 -5.50 0.69 -1.73
N ALA A 116 -6.04 -0.49 -1.43
CA ALA A 116 -5.34 -1.53 -0.69
C ALA A 116 -4.06 -1.99 -1.42
N GLY A 117 -4.13 -2.15 -2.73
CA GLY A 117 -2.96 -2.49 -3.55
C GLY A 117 -1.84 -1.45 -3.52
N ARG A 118 -2.17 -0.18 -3.36
CA ARG A 118 -1.18 0.91 -3.26
C ARG A 118 -0.60 1.07 -1.86
N MET A 119 -1.39 0.81 -0.84
CA MET A 119 -1.05 1.13 0.55
C MET A 119 -0.49 -0.05 1.34
N CYS A 120 -0.76 -1.28 0.90
CA CYS A 120 -0.48 -2.50 1.65
C CYS A 120 0.51 -3.42 0.91
N THR A 121 1.57 -2.86 0.36
CA THR A 121 2.67 -3.57 -0.33
C THR A 121 3.71 -4.09 0.63
#